data_fad2c8111ee5f0c740eb639c79e29449
#
_entry.id   fad2c8111ee5f0c740eb639c79e29449
#
_cell.length_a   1.000
_cell.length_b   1.000
_cell.length_c   1.000
_cell.angle_alpha   90.00
_cell.angle_beta   90.00
_cell.angle_gamma   90.00
#
_symmetry.space_group_name_H-M   'P 1'
#
loop_
_entity.id
_entity.type
_entity.pdbx_description
1 polymer ?
#
loop_
_entity_poly.entity_id
_entity_poly.type
_entity_poly.pdbx_seq_one_letter_code
_entity_poly.pdbx_strand_id
1 'polypeptide(L)'
;MIRNFNTQVGGVEFEFMTQHVIKLHGFQVYVMHEAVKIRFHMQVNKKGNFLITDRNSCPAPYLEFEPYLSEAILNSQKKAE
;
A
#
# COMPACT_ATOMS: atom_id res chain seq x y z
N MET A 1 -14.93 8.18 -3.79
CA MET A 1 -13.93 7.80 -4.80
C MET A 1 -12.60 7.45 -4.14
N ILE A 2 -11.97 6.40 -4.60
CA ILE A 2 -10.69 5.96 -4.04
C ILE A 2 -9.59 6.90 -4.50
N ARG A 3 -8.67 7.25 -3.60
CA ARG A 3 -7.61 8.23 -3.89
C ARG A 3 -6.22 7.62 -3.82
N ASN A 4 -5.35 8.14 -4.67
CA ASN A 4 -3.90 7.91 -4.52
C ASN A 4 -3.41 8.75 -3.35
N PHE A 5 -2.39 8.27 -2.66
CA PHE A 5 -1.84 8.99 -1.50
C PHE A 5 -0.43 8.53 -1.20
N ASN A 6 0.27 9.31 -0.39
CA ASN A 6 1.59 8.97 0.11
C ASN A 6 1.54 8.96 1.63
N THR A 7 2.34 8.09 2.25
CA THR A 7 2.47 8.11 3.70
C THR A 7 3.83 7.54 4.09
N GLN A 8 4.24 7.82 5.33
CA GLN A 8 5.45 7.25 5.88
C GLN A 8 5.11 6.17 6.89
N VAL A 9 5.81 5.04 6.78
CA VAL A 9 5.70 3.94 7.72
C VAL A 9 7.12 3.54 8.11
N GLY A 10 7.41 3.56 9.41
CA GLY A 10 8.75 3.23 9.89
C GLY A 10 9.85 4.13 9.33
N GLY A 11 9.53 5.40 9.07
CA GLY A 11 10.49 6.34 8.52
C GLY A 11 10.72 6.19 7.01
N VAL A 12 9.98 5.32 6.35
CA VAL A 12 10.09 5.08 4.91
C VAL A 12 8.84 5.60 4.23
N GLU A 13 9.02 6.35 3.15
CA GLU A 13 7.89 6.89 2.40
C GLU A 13 7.40 5.90 1.36
N PHE A 14 6.09 5.66 1.37
CA PHE A 14 5.42 4.79 0.40
C PHE A 14 4.41 5.60 -0.38
N GLU A 15 4.35 5.34 -1.68
CA GLU A 15 3.39 5.96 -2.58
C GLU A 15 2.36 4.91 -2.99
N PHE A 16 1.08 5.22 -2.80
CA PHE A 16 -0.01 4.28 -3.08
C PHE A 16 -0.83 4.80 -4.25
N MET A 17 -0.95 3.98 -5.28
CA MET A 17 -1.75 4.30 -6.45
C MET A 17 -2.87 3.28 -6.61
N THR A 18 -4.12 3.76 -6.57
CA THR A 18 -5.27 2.87 -6.66
C THR A 18 -5.34 2.21 -8.03
N GLN A 19 -5.69 0.92 -8.03
CA GLN A 19 -5.95 0.18 -9.25
C GLN A 19 -7.39 0.37 -9.73
N HIS A 20 -8.26 0.86 -8.85
CA HIS A 20 -9.67 1.03 -9.18
C HIS A 20 -10.25 2.20 -8.40
N VAL A 21 -10.70 3.24 -9.11
CA VAL A 21 -11.12 4.49 -8.46
C VAL A 21 -12.49 4.41 -7.79
N ILE A 22 -13.28 3.39 -8.10
CA ILE A 22 -14.63 3.25 -7.55
C ILE A 22 -14.67 2.24 -6.39
N LYS A 23 -13.96 1.13 -6.56
CA LYS A 23 -13.93 0.06 -5.54
C LYS A 23 -12.61 0.05 -4.81
N LEU A 24 -12.67 -0.09 -3.49
CA LEU A 24 -11.50 -0.26 -2.67
C LEU A 24 -11.01 -1.70 -2.85
N HIS A 25 -10.28 -1.94 -3.91
CA HIS A 25 -9.87 -3.27 -4.34
C HIS A 25 -8.39 -3.51 -4.12
N GLY A 26 -7.53 -2.65 -4.63
CA GLY A 26 -6.09 -2.84 -4.52
C GLY A 26 -5.32 -1.59 -4.87
N PHE A 27 -4.04 -1.63 -4.53
CA PHE A 27 -3.11 -0.53 -4.78
C PHE A 27 -1.81 -1.06 -5.34
N GLN A 28 -1.22 -0.28 -6.24
CA GLN A 28 0.19 -0.40 -6.56
C GLN A 28 0.94 0.44 -5.53
N VAL A 29 1.94 -0.14 -4.90
CA VAL A 29 2.71 0.52 -3.85
C VAL A 29 4.14 0.71 -4.35
N TYR A 30 4.62 1.94 -4.28
CA TYR A 30 5.98 2.29 -4.70
C TYR A 30 6.80 2.70 -3.50
N VAL A 31 8.03 2.26 -3.47
CA VAL A 31 8.98 2.60 -2.41
C VAL A 31 10.39 2.66 -2.99
N MET A 32 11.19 3.61 -2.50
CA MET A 32 12.61 3.67 -2.86
C MET A 32 13.39 2.75 -1.94
N HIS A 33 14.11 1.82 -2.53
CA HIS A 33 14.96 0.88 -1.79
C HIS A 33 16.33 0.86 -2.43
N GLU A 34 17.34 1.25 -1.68
CA GLU A 34 18.73 1.31 -2.16
C GLU A 34 18.84 2.10 -3.48
N ALA A 35 18.18 3.27 -3.51
CA ALA A 35 18.15 4.19 -4.66
C ALA A 35 17.43 3.64 -5.88
N VAL A 36 16.68 2.55 -5.75
CA VAL A 36 15.87 1.97 -6.82
C VAL A 36 14.40 2.05 -6.45
N LYS A 37 13.57 2.50 -7.38
CA LYS A 37 12.12 2.54 -7.17
C LYS A 37 11.55 1.15 -7.39
N ILE A 38 10.98 0.58 -6.33
CA ILE A 38 10.41 -0.76 -6.34
C ILE A 38 8.89 -0.64 -6.30
N ARG A 39 8.21 -1.52 -7.01
CA ARG A 39 6.76 -1.60 -7.02
C ARG A 39 6.31 -2.98 -6.56
N PHE A 40 5.31 -2.99 -5.71
CA PHE A 40 4.60 -4.21 -5.35
C PHE A 40 3.11 -3.92 -5.24
N HIS A 41 2.29 -4.94 -5.07
CA HIS A 41 0.84 -4.80 -5.08
C HIS A 41 0.25 -5.24 -3.75
N MET A 42 -0.83 -4.53 -3.34
CA MET A 42 -1.62 -4.94 -2.18
C MET A 42 -3.08 -5.03 -2.60
N GLN A 43 -3.75 -6.07 -2.14
CA GLN A 43 -5.18 -6.27 -2.42
C GLN A 43 -5.93 -6.54 -1.13
N VAL A 44 -7.21 -6.13 -1.11
CA VAL A 44 -8.06 -6.34 0.04
C VAL A 44 -8.49 -7.81 0.13
N ASN A 45 -8.47 -8.36 1.33
CA ASN A 45 -8.95 -9.72 1.58
C ASN A 45 -10.41 -9.69 2.07
N LYS A 46 -10.95 -10.86 2.40
CA LYS A 46 -12.35 -10.99 2.84
C LYS A 46 -12.63 -10.28 4.15
N LYS A 47 -11.60 -10.07 4.97
CA LYS A 47 -11.71 -9.38 6.26
C LYS A 47 -11.59 -7.87 6.16
N GLY A 48 -11.32 -7.36 4.96
CA GLY A 48 -11.14 -5.93 4.76
C GLY A 48 -9.73 -5.43 5.00
N ASN A 49 -8.77 -6.31 5.17
CA ASN A 49 -7.36 -5.94 5.31
C ASN A 49 -6.65 -6.02 3.98
N PHE A 50 -5.63 -5.19 3.79
CA PHE A 50 -4.83 -5.22 2.58
C PHE A 50 -3.58 -6.06 2.79
N LEU A 51 -3.36 -7.00 1.89
CA LEU A 51 -2.21 -7.90 1.95
C LEU A 51 -1.33 -7.71 0.72
N ILE A 52 -0.03 -7.88 0.90
CA ILE A 52 0.92 -7.86 -0.20
C ILE A 52 0.75 -9.15 -0.99
N THR A 53 0.36 -9.02 -2.27
CA THR A 53 0.04 -10.19 -3.09
C THR A 53 1.24 -10.74 -3.84
N ASP A 54 2.20 -9.87 -4.19
CA ASP A 54 3.42 -10.28 -4.90
C ASP A 54 4.62 -10.09 -3.98
N ARG A 55 4.69 -10.94 -2.95
CA ARG A 55 5.68 -10.78 -1.87
C ARG A 55 7.12 -10.82 -2.39
N ASN A 56 7.36 -11.49 -3.51
CA ASN A 56 8.70 -11.54 -4.11
C ASN A 56 9.12 -10.21 -4.71
N SER A 57 8.17 -9.35 -5.04
CA SER A 57 8.47 -8.00 -5.56
C SER A 57 8.71 -6.99 -4.46
N CYS A 58 8.32 -7.30 -3.23
CA CYS A 58 8.49 -6.41 -2.09
C CYS A 58 9.81 -6.73 -1.40
N PRO A 59 10.70 -5.73 -1.21
CA PRO A 59 11.93 -5.98 -0.47
C PRO A 59 11.66 -6.54 0.93
N ALA A 60 12.44 -7.52 1.34
CA ALA A 60 12.22 -8.25 2.59
C ALA A 60 12.01 -7.36 3.82
N PRO A 61 12.76 -6.25 4.02
CA PRO A 61 12.54 -5.40 5.20
C PRO A 61 11.14 -4.80 5.27
N TYR A 62 10.46 -4.63 4.13
CA TYR A 62 9.15 -3.99 4.08
C TYR A 62 7.99 -4.97 4.22
N LEU A 63 8.25 -6.27 4.14
CA LEU A 63 7.19 -7.27 4.34
C LEU A 63 6.61 -7.17 5.76
N GLU A 64 7.42 -6.79 6.73
CA GLU A 64 6.98 -6.60 8.11
C GLU A 64 6.02 -5.43 8.26
N PHE A 65 6.00 -4.51 7.30
CA PHE A 65 5.15 -3.33 7.37
C PHE A 65 3.74 -3.60 6.85
N GLU A 66 3.47 -4.80 6.35
CA GLU A 66 2.17 -5.12 5.75
C GLU A 66 0.97 -4.65 6.58
N PRO A 67 0.87 -4.95 7.89
CA PRO A 67 -0.29 -4.50 8.67
C PRO A 67 -0.35 -2.97 8.80
N TYR A 68 0.79 -2.32 8.87
CA TYR A 68 0.83 -0.86 8.96
C TYR A 68 0.46 -0.21 7.63
N LEU A 69 0.88 -0.81 6.52
CA LEU A 69 0.51 -0.33 5.19
C LEU A 69 -0.99 -0.50 4.96
N SER A 70 -1.56 -1.62 5.40
CA SER A 70 -3.00 -1.85 5.34
C SER A 70 -3.76 -0.79 6.13
N GLU A 71 -3.31 -0.49 7.34
CA GLU A 71 -3.92 0.53 8.18
C GLU A 71 -3.83 1.91 7.52
N ALA A 72 -2.69 2.22 6.91
CA ALA A 72 -2.51 3.50 6.21
C ALA A 72 -3.50 3.65 5.07
N ILE A 73 -3.73 2.58 4.30
CA ILE A 73 -4.72 2.59 3.22
C ILE A 73 -6.11 2.88 3.78
N LEU A 74 -6.50 2.15 4.80
CA LEU A 74 -7.84 2.31 5.38
C LEU A 74 -8.04 3.70 5.97
N ASN A 75 -7.03 4.23 6.65
CA ASN A 75 -7.11 5.56 7.25
C ASN A 75 -7.18 6.66 6.19
N SER A 76 -6.43 6.52 5.10
CA SER A 76 -6.42 7.52 4.04
C SER A 76 -7.79 7.63 3.37
N GLN A 77 -8.48 6.52 3.19
CA GLN A 77 -9.79 6.52 2.53
C GLN A 77 -10.87 7.08 3.45
N LYS A 78 -10.76 6.88 4.75
CA LYS A 78 -11.69 7.49 5.71
C LYS A 78 -11.62 9.01 5.67
N LYS A 79 -10.43 9.58 5.53
CA LYS A 79 -10.24 11.03 5.49
C LYS A 79 -10.75 11.66 4.21
N ALA A 80 -11.05 10.87 3.20
CA ALA A 80 -11.53 11.34 1.92
C ALA A 80 -13.02 11.64 1.91
N GLU A 81 -13.72 11.31 2.97
CA GLU A 81 -15.15 11.55 3.09
C GLU A 81 -15.50 12.97 3.55
#